data_216af42bd7836e372f802a3eb62bff51
#
_entry.id   216af42bd7836e372f802a3eb62bff51
#
_cell.length_a   1.000
_cell.length_b   1.000
_cell.length_c   1.000
_cell.angle_alpha   90.00
_cell.angle_beta   90.00
_cell.angle_gamma   90.00
#
_symmetry.space_group_name_H-M   'P 1'
#
loop_
_entity.id
_entity.type
_entity.pdbx_description
1 polymer ?
#
loop_
_entity_poly.entity_id
_entity_poly.type
_entity_poly.pdbx_seq_one_letter_code
_entity_poly.pdbx_strand_id
1 'polypeptide(L)'
;RAALEALASVKQPADMALIQNVVRALYLPWLDASARHFQGLIDGAENAVRAKVTGSQHEKDSCLMFADGLRYDVAGMLAERLEAKGYRVRLSHRLAPLPTVTSTAKPFATLSHDKLEGGEDIVDFNPRFKNSPQAANAQRLRDDMASRGIDLLGEDIRPGKQGSTGGWLETGKLDELGHKLGARLAAQIDTELEILLDQVAGLIEAGWTRIRIVTDHGWL
;
A
#
# COMPACT_ATOMS: atom_id res chain seq x y z
N ARG A 1 14.08 -3.15 9.76
CA ARG A 1 14.04 -1.97 10.65
C ARG A 1 15.46 -1.50 10.98
N ALA A 2 16.28 -2.26 11.70
CA ALA A 2 17.64 -1.86 12.09
C ALA A 2 18.52 -1.38 10.92
N ALA A 3 18.43 -1.99 9.73
CA ALA A 3 19.15 -1.55 8.55
C ALA A 3 18.70 -0.17 8.05
N LEU A 4 17.38 0.12 8.11
CA LEU A 4 16.84 1.43 7.76
C LEU A 4 17.29 2.50 8.76
N GLU A 5 17.23 2.21 10.04
CA GLU A 5 17.71 3.10 11.11
C GLU A 5 19.22 3.38 10.97
N ALA A 6 20.01 2.36 10.68
CA ALA A 6 21.45 2.51 10.43
C ALA A 6 21.72 3.40 9.21
N LEU A 7 21.01 3.19 8.09
CA LEU A 7 21.16 4.00 6.88
C LEU A 7 20.70 5.46 7.12
N ALA A 8 19.64 5.67 7.88
CA ALA A 8 19.14 7.01 8.20
C ALA A 8 20.10 7.80 9.11
N SER A 9 20.84 7.11 9.99
CA SER A 9 21.77 7.74 10.93
C SER A 9 23.11 8.19 10.31
N VAL A 10 23.44 7.69 9.10
CA VAL A 10 24.74 7.92 8.47
C VAL A 10 24.70 9.12 7.53
N LYS A 11 25.66 10.03 7.69
CA LYS A 11 25.75 11.25 6.88
C LYS A 11 26.85 11.21 5.81
N GLN A 12 27.90 10.39 6.03
CA GLN A 12 29.03 10.32 5.11
C GLN A 12 28.73 9.34 3.96
N PRO A 13 28.95 9.75 2.69
CA PRO A 13 28.67 8.87 1.54
C PRO A 13 29.46 7.55 1.56
N ALA A 14 30.71 7.57 2.04
CA ALA A 14 31.54 6.36 2.13
C ALA A 14 30.98 5.36 3.14
N ASP A 15 30.54 5.82 4.30
CA ASP A 15 29.96 4.98 5.33
C ASP A 15 28.59 4.43 4.88
N MET A 16 27.80 5.23 4.17
CA MET A 16 26.55 4.78 3.57
C MET A 16 26.78 3.64 2.58
N ALA A 17 27.77 3.77 1.69
CA ALA A 17 28.14 2.72 0.75
C ALA A 17 28.60 1.45 1.46
N LEU A 18 29.37 1.57 2.53
CA LEU A 18 29.80 0.42 3.35
C LEU A 18 28.59 -0.30 3.95
N ILE A 19 27.68 0.42 4.62
CA ILE A 19 26.46 -0.15 5.22
C ILE A 19 25.59 -0.81 4.15
N GLN A 20 25.42 -0.19 2.99
CA GLN A 20 24.67 -0.79 1.88
C GLN A 20 25.30 -2.11 1.42
N ASN A 21 26.62 -2.18 1.30
CA ASN A 21 27.31 -3.40 0.90
C ASN A 21 27.14 -4.51 1.95
N VAL A 22 27.25 -4.18 3.24
CA VAL A 22 27.02 -5.15 4.33
C VAL A 22 25.56 -5.64 4.32
N VAL A 23 24.59 -4.72 4.21
CA VAL A 23 23.18 -5.08 4.14
C VAL A 23 22.91 -5.99 2.93
N ARG A 24 23.44 -5.65 1.75
CA ARG A 24 23.29 -6.48 0.55
C ARG A 24 23.91 -7.87 0.75
N ALA A 25 25.12 -7.94 1.26
CA ALA A 25 25.82 -9.21 1.45
C ALA A 25 25.09 -10.17 2.42
N LEU A 26 24.39 -9.63 3.41
CA LEU A 26 23.63 -10.43 4.38
C LEU A 26 22.18 -10.68 3.93
N TYR A 27 21.53 -9.67 3.36
CA TYR A 27 20.12 -9.71 3.08
C TYR A 27 19.78 -10.37 1.75
N LEU A 28 20.55 -10.15 0.69
CA LEU A 28 20.23 -10.69 -0.64
C LEU A 28 20.23 -12.22 -0.68
N PRO A 29 21.21 -12.94 -0.08
CA PRO A 29 21.16 -14.41 -0.04
C PRO A 29 19.95 -14.94 0.72
N TRP A 30 19.59 -14.28 1.82
CA TRP A 30 18.40 -14.63 2.58
C TRP A 30 17.11 -14.37 1.79
N LEU A 31 17.02 -13.24 1.10
CA LEU A 31 15.89 -12.87 0.27
C LEU A 31 15.71 -13.87 -0.90
N ASP A 32 16.79 -14.20 -1.61
CA ASP A 32 16.77 -15.19 -2.69
C ASP A 32 16.32 -16.57 -2.19
N ALA A 33 16.88 -17.03 -1.10
CA ALA A 33 16.51 -18.32 -0.50
C ALA A 33 15.03 -18.33 -0.06
N SER A 34 14.56 -17.23 0.55
CA SER A 34 13.17 -17.07 0.98
C SER A 34 12.21 -17.04 -0.22
N ALA A 35 12.57 -16.32 -1.29
CA ALA A 35 11.78 -16.25 -2.51
C ALA A 35 11.67 -17.62 -3.20
N ARG A 36 12.78 -18.35 -3.32
CA ARG A 36 12.77 -19.72 -3.88
C ARG A 36 11.95 -20.68 -3.04
N HIS A 37 12.08 -20.59 -1.73
CA HIS A 37 11.27 -21.42 -0.82
C HIS A 37 9.78 -21.11 -0.99
N PHE A 38 9.40 -19.83 -1.03
CA PHE A 38 8.02 -19.42 -1.24
C PHE A 38 7.48 -19.87 -2.60
N GLN A 39 8.26 -19.74 -3.68
CA GLN A 39 7.89 -20.24 -5.01
C GLN A 39 7.62 -21.75 -4.97
N GLY A 40 8.48 -22.52 -4.31
CA GLY A 40 8.26 -23.97 -4.15
C GLY A 40 7.01 -24.33 -3.33
N LEU A 41 6.58 -23.47 -2.40
CA LEU A 41 5.35 -23.69 -1.64
C LEU A 41 4.07 -23.43 -2.44
N ILE A 42 4.13 -22.53 -3.43
CA ILE A 42 2.97 -22.18 -4.27
C ILE A 42 2.96 -22.94 -5.59
N ASP A 43 4.05 -23.61 -5.95
CA ASP A 43 4.14 -24.43 -7.16
C ASP A 43 3.11 -25.56 -7.10
N GLY A 44 2.22 -25.61 -8.10
CA GLY A 44 1.06 -26.52 -8.13
C GLY A 44 -0.12 -26.09 -7.23
N ALA A 45 -0.02 -24.98 -6.50
CA ALA A 45 -1.08 -24.44 -5.65
C ALA A 45 -1.62 -23.08 -6.12
N GLU A 46 -1.28 -22.65 -7.33
CA GLU A 46 -1.54 -21.28 -7.84
C GLU A 46 -3.02 -20.92 -7.80
N ASN A 47 -3.90 -21.86 -8.17
CA ASN A 47 -5.34 -21.63 -8.14
C ASN A 47 -5.87 -21.45 -6.71
N ALA A 48 -5.35 -22.21 -5.75
CA ALA A 48 -5.71 -22.08 -4.35
C ALA A 48 -5.21 -20.76 -3.74
N VAL A 49 -4.03 -20.29 -4.16
CA VAL A 49 -3.49 -19.00 -3.77
C VAL A 49 -4.32 -17.86 -4.39
N ARG A 50 -4.61 -17.94 -5.69
CA ARG A 50 -5.46 -16.94 -6.39
C ARG A 50 -6.84 -16.81 -5.75
N ALA A 51 -7.44 -17.91 -5.33
CA ALA A 51 -8.75 -17.91 -4.65
C ALA A 51 -8.74 -17.18 -3.29
N LYS A 52 -7.56 -16.96 -2.70
CA LYS A 52 -7.39 -16.23 -1.44
C LYS A 52 -7.13 -14.73 -1.63
N VAL A 53 -6.96 -14.27 -2.87
CA VAL A 53 -6.84 -12.84 -3.14
C VAL A 53 -8.16 -12.15 -2.82
N THR A 54 -8.12 -11.18 -1.91
CA THR A 54 -9.30 -10.46 -1.49
C THR A 54 -9.11 -8.96 -1.69
N GLY A 55 -10.14 -8.29 -2.17
CA GLY A 55 -10.17 -6.84 -2.29
C GLY A 55 -10.45 -6.12 -0.98
N SER A 56 -10.44 -4.81 -1.02
CA SER A 56 -10.82 -3.98 0.11
C SER A 56 -12.32 -3.99 0.32
N GLN A 57 -12.70 -3.93 1.58
CA GLN A 57 -14.10 -3.73 1.99
C GLN A 57 -14.18 -2.43 2.78
N HIS A 58 -15.30 -1.77 2.74
CA HIS A 58 -15.57 -0.60 3.55
C HIS A 58 -16.75 -0.87 4.49
N GLU A 59 -16.80 -0.08 5.54
CA GLU A 59 -17.92 -0.01 6.45
C GLU A 59 -18.45 1.43 6.45
N LYS A 60 -19.69 1.60 6.82
CA LYS A 60 -20.27 2.94 6.95
C LYS A 60 -19.41 3.79 7.89
N ASP A 61 -19.25 5.06 7.56
CA ASP A 61 -18.45 6.04 8.31
C ASP A 61 -16.96 5.66 8.43
N SER A 62 -16.47 4.79 7.53
CA SER A 62 -15.05 4.47 7.42
C SER A 62 -14.40 5.14 6.21
N CYS A 63 -13.12 5.45 6.33
CA CYS A 63 -12.28 5.92 5.23
C CYS A 63 -11.22 4.88 4.89
N LEU A 64 -11.16 4.49 3.62
CA LEU A 64 -10.01 3.80 3.06
C LEU A 64 -8.94 4.82 2.69
N MET A 65 -7.78 4.70 3.29
CA MET A 65 -6.60 5.51 3.02
C MET A 65 -5.59 4.65 2.26
N PHE A 66 -5.40 4.92 0.98
CA PHE A 66 -4.44 4.21 0.15
C PHE A 66 -3.08 4.88 0.27
N ALA A 67 -2.10 4.14 0.78
CA ALA A 67 -0.72 4.59 0.91
C ALA A 67 0.18 3.75 -0.01
N ASP A 68 0.60 4.36 -1.13
CA ASP A 68 1.40 3.71 -2.16
C ASP A 68 2.78 3.32 -1.64
N GLY A 69 3.17 2.07 -1.89
CA GLY A 69 4.47 1.55 -1.48
C GLY A 69 4.69 1.40 0.02
N LEU A 70 3.64 1.40 0.84
CA LEU A 70 3.77 1.23 2.30
C LEU A 70 4.15 -0.21 2.65
N ARG A 71 5.42 -0.49 2.66
CA ARG A 71 5.98 -1.81 2.99
C ARG A 71 5.58 -2.26 4.40
N TYR A 72 5.36 -3.55 4.58
CA TYR A 72 4.80 -4.12 5.82
C TYR A 72 5.59 -3.78 7.10
N ASP A 73 6.93 -3.74 7.04
CA ASP A 73 7.76 -3.35 8.18
C ASP A 73 7.62 -1.86 8.53
N VAL A 74 7.46 -0.99 7.52
CA VAL A 74 7.18 0.44 7.69
C VAL A 74 5.75 0.65 8.21
N ALA A 75 4.79 -0.14 7.73
CA ALA A 75 3.44 -0.15 8.29
C ALA A 75 3.43 -0.57 9.77
N GLY A 76 4.33 -1.48 10.19
CA GLY A 76 4.53 -1.81 11.60
C GLY A 76 5.01 -0.62 12.43
N MET A 77 5.96 0.17 11.89
CA MET A 77 6.42 1.41 12.54
C MET A 77 5.28 2.44 12.66
N LEU A 78 4.45 2.56 11.62
CA LEU A 78 3.26 3.43 11.67
C LEU A 78 2.27 2.96 12.74
N ALA A 79 2.02 1.66 12.82
CA ALA A 79 1.12 1.09 13.82
C ALA A 79 1.60 1.40 15.25
N GLU A 80 2.89 1.19 15.55
CA GLU A 80 3.49 1.52 16.85
C GLU A 80 3.30 3.01 17.21
N ARG A 81 3.48 3.91 16.24
CA ARG A 81 3.30 5.35 16.45
C ARG A 81 1.84 5.74 16.68
N LEU A 82 0.91 5.13 15.95
CA LEU A 82 -0.53 5.32 16.15
C LEU A 82 -0.97 4.84 17.53
N GLU A 83 -0.50 3.67 17.97
CA GLU A 83 -0.77 3.15 19.32
C GLU A 83 -0.20 4.07 20.41
N ALA A 84 1.00 4.61 20.21
CA ALA A 84 1.60 5.59 21.14
C ALA A 84 0.78 6.89 21.24
N LYS A 85 0.03 7.26 20.18
CA LYS A 85 -0.93 8.38 20.21
C LYS A 85 -2.31 7.99 20.79
N GLY A 86 -2.48 6.73 21.25
CA GLY A 86 -3.71 6.25 21.90
C GLY A 86 -4.75 5.67 20.94
N TYR A 87 -4.44 5.50 19.66
CA TYR A 87 -5.34 4.84 18.73
C TYR A 87 -5.30 3.32 18.91
N ARG A 88 -6.45 2.67 18.69
CA ARG A 88 -6.50 1.21 18.62
C ARG A 88 -6.14 0.76 17.21
N VAL A 89 -5.04 0.04 17.07
CA VAL A 89 -4.54 -0.40 15.76
C VAL A 89 -4.68 -1.92 15.62
N ARG A 90 -4.94 -2.36 14.40
CA ARG A 90 -4.87 -3.76 13.99
C ARG A 90 -4.08 -3.86 12.69
N LEU A 91 -2.87 -4.37 12.77
CA LEU A 91 -2.05 -4.66 11.60
C LEU A 91 -2.38 -6.08 11.09
N SER A 92 -2.60 -6.21 9.79
CA SER A 92 -2.84 -7.49 9.13
C SER A 92 -2.30 -7.45 7.70
N HIS A 93 -2.18 -8.62 7.09
CA HIS A 93 -1.82 -8.76 5.68
C HIS A 93 -2.88 -9.53 4.91
N ARG A 94 -2.87 -9.40 3.60
CA ARG A 94 -3.67 -10.19 2.65
C ARG A 94 -2.85 -10.51 1.42
N LEU A 95 -3.27 -11.52 0.68
CA LEU A 95 -2.66 -11.80 -0.61
C LEU A 95 -3.12 -10.76 -1.64
N ALA A 96 -2.17 -10.21 -2.37
CA ALA A 96 -2.41 -9.32 -3.50
C ALA A 96 -2.42 -10.12 -4.82
N PRO A 97 -3.07 -9.61 -5.88
CA PRO A 97 -2.96 -10.19 -7.20
C PRO A 97 -1.52 -10.08 -7.74
N LEU A 98 -1.15 -10.98 -8.64
CA LEU A 98 0.17 -11.01 -9.26
C LEU A 98 0.12 -10.45 -10.70
N PRO A 99 1.18 -9.76 -11.12
CA PRO A 99 2.33 -9.30 -10.33
C PRO A 99 1.93 -8.21 -9.34
N THR A 100 2.65 -8.12 -8.21
CA THR A 100 2.40 -7.11 -7.18
C THR A 100 3.04 -5.77 -7.57
N VAL A 101 2.47 -5.14 -8.57
CA VAL A 101 2.83 -3.81 -9.07
C VAL A 101 1.60 -2.90 -9.02
N THR A 102 1.80 -1.60 -8.99
CA THR A 102 0.70 -0.61 -8.85
C THR A 102 -0.42 -0.85 -9.88
N SER A 103 -0.07 -1.12 -11.14
CA SER A 103 -1.07 -1.35 -12.20
C SER A 103 -2.01 -2.52 -11.93
N THR A 104 -1.54 -3.58 -11.27
CA THR A 104 -2.35 -4.76 -10.93
C THR A 104 -2.95 -4.66 -9.53
N ALA A 105 -2.14 -4.32 -8.54
CA ALA A 105 -2.51 -4.47 -7.14
C ALA A 105 -3.33 -3.29 -6.60
N LYS A 106 -3.07 -2.04 -7.05
CA LYS A 106 -3.87 -0.87 -6.65
C LYS A 106 -5.35 -1.01 -7.02
N PRO A 107 -5.75 -1.44 -8.25
CA PRO A 107 -7.15 -1.68 -8.57
C PRO A 107 -7.84 -2.62 -7.58
N PHE A 108 -7.16 -3.68 -7.12
CA PHE A 108 -7.66 -4.60 -6.12
C PHE A 108 -7.63 -4.04 -4.68
N ALA A 109 -6.82 -3.02 -4.43
CA ALA A 109 -6.88 -2.29 -3.16
C ALA A 109 -8.08 -1.35 -3.09
N THR A 110 -8.70 -0.98 -4.23
CA THR A 110 -9.91 -0.16 -4.27
C THR A 110 -11.17 -0.96 -3.94
N LEU A 111 -12.27 -0.25 -3.80
CA LEU A 111 -13.60 -0.85 -3.59
C LEU A 111 -14.24 -1.37 -4.89
N SER A 112 -13.56 -1.22 -6.02
CA SER A 112 -14.01 -1.69 -7.33
C SER A 112 -13.59 -3.14 -7.65
N HIS A 113 -12.81 -3.77 -6.78
CA HIS A 113 -12.18 -5.08 -7.02
C HIS A 113 -13.15 -6.19 -7.46
N ASP A 114 -14.38 -6.17 -6.99
CA ASP A 114 -15.43 -7.15 -7.31
C ASP A 114 -15.90 -7.07 -8.77
N LYS A 115 -15.66 -5.93 -9.42
CA LYS A 115 -15.97 -5.69 -10.84
C LYS A 115 -14.79 -5.89 -11.77
N LEU A 116 -13.63 -6.22 -11.22
CA LEU A 116 -12.41 -6.39 -12.01
C LEU A 116 -12.21 -7.84 -12.45
N GLU A 117 -11.58 -8.00 -13.58
CA GLU A 117 -11.05 -9.26 -14.07
C GLU A 117 -9.64 -9.07 -14.64
N GLY A 118 -8.88 -10.14 -14.57
CA GLY A 118 -7.58 -10.27 -15.19
C GLY A 118 -7.64 -11.32 -16.32
N GLY A 119 -6.58 -11.47 -17.08
CA GLY A 119 -6.45 -12.48 -18.11
C GLY A 119 -5.09 -12.45 -18.79
N GLU A 120 -4.82 -13.45 -19.63
CA GLU A 120 -3.55 -13.56 -20.38
C GLU A 120 -3.43 -12.52 -21.49
N ASP A 121 -4.56 -11.96 -21.92
CA ASP A 121 -4.67 -10.92 -22.96
C ASP A 121 -4.50 -9.49 -22.42
N ILE A 122 -4.17 -9.35 -21.14
CA ILE A 122 -4.00 -8.05 -20.49
C ILE A 122 -2.66 -7.44 -20.87
N VAL A 123 -2.71 -6.20 -21.36
CA VAL A 123 -1.53 -5.41 -21.65
C VAL A 123 -1.09 -4.63 -20.39
N ASP A 124 0.21 -4.59 -20.13
CA ASP A 124 0.83 -3.83 -19.04
C ASP A 124 0.30 -4.19 -17.64
N PHE A 125 -0.18 -5.42 -17.46
CA PHE A 125 -0.70 -5.93 -16.19
C PHE A 125 -1.88 -5.12 -15.62
N ASN A 126 -2.55 -4.31 -16.44
CA ASN A 126 -3.73 -3.56 -16.02
C ASN A 126 -4.97 -4.43 -16.08
N PRO A 127 -5.66 -4.72 -14.96
CA PRO A 127 -6.94 -5.40 -15.00
C PRO A 127 -7.98 -4.56 -15.75
N ARG A 128 -9.05 -5.18 -16.19
CA ARG A 128 -10.17 -4.49 -16.82
C ARG A 128 -11.44 -4.67 -16.00
N PHE A 129 -12.40 -3.80 -16.21
CA PHE A 129 -13.75 -4.02 -15.69
C PHE A 129 -14.41 -5.18 -16.45
N LYS A 130 -15.11 -6.04 -15.73
CA LYS A 130 -15.93 -7.11 -16.33
C LYS A 130 -16.84 -6.52 -17.39
N ASN A 131 -16.94 -7.18 -18.52
CA ASN A 131 -17.73 -6.72 -19.67
C ASN A 131 -17.24 -5.39 -20.32
N SER A 132 -15.98 -5.01 -20.14
CA SER A 132 -15.38 -3.86 -20.77
C SER A 132 -14.00 -4.22 -21.34
N PRO A 133 -13.69 -3.86 -22.59
CA PRO A 133 -12.36 -4.09 -23.15
C PRO A 133 -11.30 -3.12 -22.61
N GLN A 134 -11.73 -2.16 -21.80
CA GLN A 134 -10.85 -1.06 -21.38
C GLN A 134 -10.24 -1.33 -20.02
N ALA A 135 -8.96 -0.98 -19.87
CA ALA A 135 -8.24 -1.08 -18.60
C ALA A 135 -8.90 -0.26 -17.46
N ALA A 136 -8.84 -0.80 -16.25
CA ALA A 136 -9.29 -0.15 -15.04
C ALA A 136 -8.25 0.88 -14.57
N ASN A 137 -8.11 1.98 -15.32
CA ASN A 137 -7.21 3.07 -14.95
C ASN A 137 -7.73 3.85 -13.73
N ALA A 138 -6.88 4.71 -13.18
CA ALA A 138 -7.18 5.47 -11.96
C ALA A 138 -8.49 6.27 -12.05
N GLN A 139 -8.77 6.91 -13.20
CA GLN A 139 -10.00 7.70 -13.37
C GLN A 139 -11.25 6.82 -13.30
N ARG A 140 -11.25 5.69 -13.99
CA ARG A 140 -12.38 4.75 -14.00
C ARG A 140 -12.64 4.11 -12.65
N LEU A 141 -11.57 3.82 -11.91
CA LEU A 141 -11.69 3.32 -10.54
C LEU A 141 -12.35 4.37 -9.63
N ARG A 142 -11.95 5.65 -9.78
CA ARG A 142 -12.59 6.76 -9.05
C ARG A 142 -14.06 6.92 -9.45
N ASP A 143 -14.37 6.88 -10.74
CA ASP A 143 -15.75 7.00 -11.23
C ASP A 143 -16.64 5.86 -10.70
N ASP A 144 -16.14 4.62 -10.70
CA ASP A 144 -16.87 3.49 -10.13
C ASP A 144 -17.08 3.64 -8.63
N MET A 145 -16.04 4.00 -7.86
CA MET A 145 -16.18 4.25 -6.43
C MET A 145 -17.16 5.38 -6.14
N ALA A 146 -17.10 6.48 -6.87
CA ALA A 146 -18.05 7.58 -6.74
C ALA A 146 -19.49 7.13 -7.04
N SER A 147 -19.70 6.29 -8.06
CA SER A 147 -21.02 5.73 -8.40
C SER A 147 -21.61 4.84 -7.31
N ARG A 148 -20.76 4.30 -6.44
CA ARG A 148 -21.16 3.52 -5.24
C ARG A 148 -21.38 4.38 -4.00
N GLY A 149 -21.33 5.69 -4.13
CA GLY A 149 -21.51 6.63 -3.02
C GLY A 149 -20.27 6.82 -2.14
N ILE A 150 -19.08 6.42 -2.62
CA ILE A 150 -17.83 6.70 -1.93
C ILE A 150 -17.43 8.15 -2.16
N ASP A 151 -17.17 8.85 -1.08
CA ASP A 151 -16.64 10.21 -1.15
C ASP A 151 -15.15 10.18 -1.44
N LEU A 152 -14.76 10.70 -2.59
CA LEU A 152 -13.37 10.83 -2.98
C LEU A 152 -12.78 12.07 -2.30
N LEU A 153 -11.96 11.85 -1.30
CA LEU A 153 -11.24 12.90 -0.59
C LEU A 153 -10.01 13.29 -1.43
N GLY A 154 -9.83 14.58 -1.62
CA GLY A 154 -8.62 15.12 -2.22
C GLY A 154 -7.54 15.34 -1.16
N GLU A 155 -6.66 16.31 -1.41
CA GLU A 155 -5.65 16.74 -0.42
C GLU A 155 -6.29 17.37 0.82
N ASP A 156 -7.51 17.91 0.69
CA ASP A 156 -8.25 18.51 1.80
C ASP A 156 -9.01 17.43 2.57
N ILE A 157 -8.50 17.08 3.73
CA ILE A 157 -9.19 16.19 4.67
C ILE A 157 -10.41 16.94 5.23
N ARG A 158 -11.58 16.34 5.08
CA ARG A 158 -12.87 16.93 5.45
C ARG A 158 -13.87 15.86 5.88
N PRO A 159 -14.94 16.23 6.55
CA PRO A 159 -16.07 15.33 6.79
C PRO A 159 -16.60 14.73 5.49
N GLY A 160 -17.04 13.49 5.57
CA GLY A 160 -17.72 12.84 4.44
C GLY A 160 -18.94 13.62 3.98
N LYS A 161 -19.22 13.59 2.68
CA LYS A 161 -20.45 14.19 2.14
C LYS A 161 -21.67 13.50 2.74
N GLN A 162 -22.72 14.28 2.98
CA GLN A 162 -23.99 13.72 3.44
C GLN A 162 -24.50 12.64 2.48
N GLY A 163 -24.81 11.46 3.01
CA GLY A 163 -25.26 10.31 2.24
C GLY A 163 -24.16 9.46 1.63
N SER A 164 -22.88 9.80 1.86
CA SER A 164 -21.78 8.91 1.45
C SER A 164 -21.80 7.61 2.25
N THR A 165 -21.38 6.52 1.60
CA THR A 165 -21.29 5.20 2.22
C THR A 165 -19.92 4.96 2.86
N GLY A 166 -18.92 5.78 2.52
CA GLY A 166 -17.55 5.74 3.03
C GLY A 166 -16.66 6.75 2.32
N GLY A 167 -15.40 6.82 2.69
CA GLY A 167 -14.39 7.68 2.08
C GLY A 167 -13.26 6.93 1.40
N TRP A 168 -12.63 7.56 0.43
CA TRP A 168 -11.39 7.12 -0.21
C TRP A 168 -10.41 8.29 -0.26
N LEU A 169 -9.22 8.09 0.32
CA LEU A 169 -8.10 9.02 0.28
C LEU A 169 -6.89 8.33 -0.34
N GLU A 170 -6.29 8.93 -1.36
CA GLU A 170 -4.98 8.51 -1.89
C GLU A 170 -3.89 9.37 -1.27
N THR A 171 -2.86 8.74 -0.74
CA THR A 171 -1.77 9.42 -0.05
C THR A 171 -0.47 8.61 -0.09
N GLY A 172 0.58 9.22 0.46
CA GLY A 172 1.89 8.60 0.58
C GLY A 172 2.73 8.74 -0.69
N LYS A 173 4.01 8.97 -0.47
CA LYS A 173 5.00 9.14 -1.56
C LYS A 173 6.13 8.12 -1.44
N LEU A 174 5.96 7.06 -0.64
CA LEU A 174 7.04 6.11 -0.36
C LEU A 174 7.53 5.41 -1.62
N ASP A 175 6.63 5.01 -2.52
CA ASP A 175 7.01 4.39 -3.79
C ASP A 175 7.75 5.38 -4.71
N GLU A 176 7.18 6.57 -4.92
CA GLU A 176 7.81 7.62 -5.71
C GLU A 176 9.19 8.02 -5.16
N LEU A 177 9.29 8.18 -3.85
CA LEU A 177 10.55 8.50 -3.19
C LEU A 177 11.54 7.32 -3.27
N GLY A 178 11.06 6.09 -3.17
CA GLY A 178 11.87 4.88 -3.34
C GLY A 178 12.55 4.84 -4.70
N HIS A 179 11.78 5.09 -5.77
CA HIS A 179 12.31 5.17 -7.13
C HIS A 179 13.33 6.32 -7.32
N LYS A 180 13.09 7.47 -6.69
CA LYS A 180 13.98 8.64 -6.83
C LYS A 180 15.24 8.55 -5.97
N LEU A 181 15.11 8.07 -4.75
CA LEU A 181 16.16 8.17 -3.73
C LEU A 181 16.91 6.85 -3.50
N GLY A 182 16.34 5.72 -3.89
CA GLY A 182 16.90 4.41 -3.58
C GLY A 182 17.17 4.27 -2.08
N ALA A 183 18.37 3.86 -1.69
CA ALA A 183 18.72 3.67 -0.28
C ALA A 183 18.62 4.95 0.59
N ARG A 184 18.64 6.14 -0.01
CA ARG A 184 18.45 7.41 0.71
C ARG A 184 17.00 7.60 1.20
N LEU A 185 16.05 6.81 0.70
CA LEU A 185 14.69 6.79 1.21
C LEU A 185 14.65 6.54 2.72
N ALA A 186 15.60 5.75 3.26
CA ALA A 186 15.68 5.47 4.69
C ALA A 186 15.63 6.73 5.56
N ALA A 187 16.27 7.83 5.11
CA ALA A 187 16.26 9.10 5.83
C ALA A 187 14.94 9.89 5.71
N GLN A 188 14.03 9.49 4.83
CA GLN A 188 12.74 10.14 4.63
C GLN A 188 11.57 9.39 5.27
N ILE A 189 11.78 8.13 5.67
CA ILE A 189 10.71 7.28 6.20
C ILE A 189 10.02 7.93 7.40
N ASP A 190 10.79 8.50 8.32
CA ASP A 190 10.22 9.15 9.49
C ASP A 190 9.32 10.34 9.12
N THR A 191 9.73 11.15 8.16
CA THR A 191 8.93 12.27 7.64
C THR A 191 7.63 11.79 6.99
N GLU A 192 7.70 10.76 6.15
CA GLU A 192 6.52 10.18 5.52
C GLU A 192 5.56 9.55 6.55
N LEU A 193 6.10 8.92 7.59
CA LEU A 193 5.28 8.37 8.66
C LEU A 193 4.56 9.47 9.47
N GLU A 194 5.20 10.62 9.73
CA GLU A 194 4.52 11.74 10.39
C GLU A 194 3.41 12.31 9.50
N ILE A 195 3.61 12.42 8.19
CA ILE A 195 2.56 12.84 7.25
C ILE A 195 1.35 11.88 7.32
N LEU A 196 1.59 10.57 7.31
CA LEU A 196 0.52 9.58 7.42
C LEU A 196 -0.20 9.66 8.78
N LEU A 197 0.53 9.91 9.86
CA LEU A 197 -0.04 10.12 11.20
C LEU A 197 -0.95 11.35 11.25
N ASP A 198 -0.50 12.46 10.68
CA ASP A 198 -1.27 13.72 10.65
C ASP A 198 -2.54 13.54 9.80
N GLN A 199 -2.45 12.80 8.70
CA GLN A 199 -3.62 12.48 7.88
C GLN A 199 -4.63 11.60 8.62
N VAL A 200 -4.17 10.59 9.37
CA VAL A 200 -5.06 9.77 10.21
C VAL A 200 -5.74 10.65 11.27
N ALA A 201 -4.98 11.50 11.96
CA ALA A 201 -5.53 12.41 12.95
C ALA A 201 -6.58 13.34 12.33
N GLY A 202 -6.26 13.98 11.21
CA GLY A 202 -7.18 14.85 10.50
C GLY A 202 -8.46 14.14 10.04
N LEU A 203 -8.37 12.88 9.58
CA LEU A 203 -9.55 12.10 9.23
C LEU A 203 -10.45 11.83 10.45
N ILE A 204 -9.85 11.48 11.60
CA ILE A 204 -10.61 11.28 12.84
C ILE A 204 -11.26 12.58 13.31
N GLU A 205 -10.54 13.71 13.28
CA GLU A 205 -11.08 15.04 13.61
C GLU A 205 -12.21 15.46 12.66
N ALA A 206 -12.13 15.05 11.39
CA ALA A 206 -13.17 15.25 10.39
C ALA A 206 -14.41 14.33 10.60
N GLY A 207 -14.37 13.44 11.62
CA GLY A 207 -15.52 12.60 12.00
C GLY A 207 -15.53 11.20 11.40
N TRP A 208 -14.46 10.77 10.71
CA TRP A 208 -14.34 9.38 10.28
C TRP A 208 -14.06 8.48 11.47
N THR A 209 -14.92 7.51 11.74
CA THR A 209 -14.84 6.68 12.95
C THR A 209 -13.85 5.52 12.82
N ARG A 210 -13.51 5.15 11.59
CA ARG A 210 -12.57 4.07 11.29
C ARG A 210 -11.74 4.41 10.07
N ILE A 211 -10.44 4.32 10.21
CA ILE A 211 -9.50 4.48 9.11
C ILE A 211 -8.88 3.12 8.79
N ARG A 212 -8.98 2.71 7.54
CA ARG A 212 -8.31 1.51 7.05
C ARG A 212 -7.23 1.93 6.07
N ILE A 213 -5.97 1.80 6.50
CA ILE A 213 -4.83 2.04 5.63
C ILE A 213 -4.59 0.77 4.81
N VAL A 214 -4.51 0.93 3.50
CA VAL A 214 -4.23 -0.15 2.54
C VAL A 214 -3.10 0.24 1.63
N THR A 215 -2.35 -0.74 1.19
CA THR A 215 -1.28 -0.59 0.19
C THR A 215 -1.40 -1.70 -0.85
N ASP A 216 -0.77 -1.54 -1.96
CA ASP A 216 -0.71 -2.49 -3.07
C ASP A 216 0.56 -3.33 -3.05
N HIS A 217 1.70 -2.71 -2.76
CA HIS A 217 3.02 -3.36 -2.68
C HIS A 217 3.94 -2.62 -1.71
N GLY A 218 5.16 -3.11 -1.57
CA GLY A 218 6.28 -2.36 -0.99
C GLY A 218 7.19 -1.84 -2.10
N TRP A 219 8.05 -0.90 -1.79
CA TRP A 219 9.09 -0.42 -2.70
C TRP A 219 10.32 -1.32 -2.63
N LEU A 220 11.08 -1.38 -3.73
CA LEU A 220 12.33 -2.14 -3.88
C LEU A 220 13.52 -1.20 -4.08
#